data_d5293515b3ce5dbf2ed94a62c38a1d4d
#
_entry.id   d5293515b3ce5dbf2ed94a62c38a1d4d
#
_cell.length_a   1.000
_cell.length_b   1.000
_cell.length_c   1.000
_cell.angle_alpha   90.00
_cell.angle_beta   90.00
_cell.angle_gamma   90.00
#
_symmetry.space_group_name_H-M   'P 1'
#
loop_
_entity.id
_entity.type
_entity.pdbx_description
1 polymer ?
#
loop_
_entity_poly.entity_id
_entity_poly.type
_entity_poly.pdbx_seq_one_letter_code
_entity_poly.pdbx_strand_id
1 'polypeptide(L)'
;KPAQIYATLSRLEEAGLVRQDSIKQDNGPEKRIYSLTTTGQSELAQWFVTGVATEHQRDEFFVKLMVSLYSEEVDPYQVIRGQRGRLYRDLHALTTRRNGIDARRELAQIFLMDKSIMHLEADLRWLDLLEARLDDIRRQPLPQPQIKPRGRPKK
;
A
#
# COMPACT_ATOMS: atom_id res chain seq x y z
N LYS A 1 18.10 5.55 -9.30
CA LYS A 1 19.38 6.29 -9.47
C LYS A 1 20.52 5.27 -9.33
N PRO A 2 21.64 5.34 -10.12
CA PRO A 2 22.71 4.33 -10.08
C PRO A 2 23.27 4.09 -8.67
N ALA A 3 23.48 5.14 -7.88
CA ALA A 3 23.99 5.03 -6.51
C ALA A 3 23.15 4.13 -5.58
N GLN A 4 21.86 4.10 -5.76
CA GLN A 4 20.94 3.31 -4.96
C GLN A 4 21.04 1.80 -5.28
N ILE A 5 21.31 1.47 -6.54
CA ILE A 5 21.55 0.09 -7.00
C ILE A 5 22.83 -0.45 -6.37
N TYR A 6 23.92 0.31 -6.42
CA TYR A 6 25.20 -0.12 -5.84
C TYR A 6 25.13 -0.29 -4.32
N ALA A 7 24.45 0.63 -3.61
CA ALA A 7 24.26 0.49 -2.17
C ALA A 7 23.42 -0.75 -1.79
N THR A 8 22.46 -1.12 -2.63
CA THR A 8 21.68 -2.35 -2.43
C THR A 8 22.53 -3.59 -2.70
N LEU A 9 23.29 -3.60 -3.78
CA LEU A 9 24.18 -4.72 -4.13
C LEU A 9 25.24 -4.95 -3.06
N SER A 10 25.86 -3.88 -2.52
CA SER A 10 26.84 -4.00 -1.42
C SER A 10 26.23 -4.63 -0.17
N ARG A 11 25.01 -4.22 0.22
CA ARG A 11 24.30 -4.83 1.36
C ARG A 11 23.97 -6.31 1.14
N LEU A 12 23.60 -6.69 -0.07
CA LEU A 12 23.34 -8.07 -0.42
C LEU A 12 24.61 -8.92 -0.41
N GLU A 13 25.75 -8.34 -0.79
CA GLU A 13 27.06 -8.97 -0.74
C GLU A 13 27.53 -9.16 0.70
N GLU A 14 27.43 -8.12 1.54
CA GLU A 14 27.70 -8.18 2.99
C GLU A 14 26.83 -9.24 3.71
N ALA A 15 25.58 -9.41 3.27
CA ALA A 15 24.68 -10.45 3.76
C ALA A 15 24.98 -11.85 3.19
N GLY A 16 25.95 -11.98 2.29
CA GLY A 16 26.33 -13.26 1.66
C GLY A 16 25.30 -13.80 0.67
N LEU A 17 24.36 -12.97 0.21
CA LEU A 17 23.28 -13.36 -0.71
C LEU A 17 23.70 -13.28 -2.18
N VAL A 18 24.64 -12.39 -2.48
CA VAL A 18 25.26 -12.28 -3.79
C VAL A 18 26.79 -12.30 -3.66
N ARG A 19 27.47 -12.65 -4.72
CA ARG A 19 28.92 -12.50 -4.86
C ARG A 19 29.22 -11.58 -6.02
N GLN A 20 30.25 -10.77 -5.89
CA GLN A 20 30.78 -9.93 -6.95
C GLN A 20 31.95 -10.64 -7.64
N ASP A 21 31.88 -10.74 -8.97
CA ASP A 21 32.97 -11.12 -9.83
C ASP A 21 33.34 -9.91 -10.71
N SER A 22 34.63 -9.66 -10.92
CA SER A 22 35.08 -8.58 -11.80
C SER A 22 35.69 -9.16 -13.08
N ILE A 23 35.28 -8.60 -14.21
CA ILE A 23 35.83 -8.96 -15.53
C ILE A 23 36.60 -7.77 -16.08
N LYS A 24 37.88 -7.98 -16.36
CA LYS A 24 38.71 -6.99 -17.08
C LYS A 24 38.21 -6.89 -18.51
N GLN A 25 38.01 -5.67 -18.98
CA GLN A 25 37.70 -5.37 -20.39
C GLN A 25 38.93 -4.81 -21.06
N ASP A 26 39.23 -5.25 -22.29
CA ASP A 26 40.42 -4.82 -23.05
C ASP A 26 40.42 -3.32 -23.38
N ASN A 27 39.25 -2.66 -23.45
CA ASN A 27 39.08 -1.25 -23.80
C ASN A 27 38.08 -0.49 -22.94
N GLY A 28 37.94 -0.79 -21.65
CA GLY A 28 36.96 -0.11 -20.79
C GLY A 28 37.19 -0.29 -19.28
N PRO A 29 36.44 0.41 -18.45
CA PRO A 29 36.49 0.20 -17.01
C PRO A 29 36.06 -1.23 -16.66
N GLU A 30 36.62 -1.76 -15.57
CA GLU A 30 36.33 -3.09 -15.05
C GLU A 30 34.83 -3.29 -14.84
N LYS A 31 34.27 -4.36 -15.44
CA LYS A 31 32.83 -4.70 -15.32
C LYS A 31 32.62 -5.58 -14.11
N ARG A 32 31.78 -5.13 -13.18
CA ARG A 32 31.36 -5.89 -12.01
C ARG A 32 30.11 -6.70 -12.37
N ILE A 33 30.16 -7.99 -12.12
CA ILE A 33 29.04 -8.91 -12.30
C ILE A 33 28.65 -9.45 -10.92
N TYR A 34 27.37 -9.43 -10.61
CA TYR A 34 26.84 -9.96 -9.38
C TYR A 34 26.04 -11.24 -9.68
N SER A 35 26.31 -12.30 -8.92
CA SER A 35 25.65 -13.59 -9.03
C SER A 35 25.07 -13.99 -7.67
N LEU A 36 23.92 -14.66 -7.68
CA LEU A 36 23.36 -15.22 -6.45
C LEU A 36 24.25 -16.31 -5.89
N THR A 37 24.45 -16.33 -4.57
CA THR A 37 25.02 -17.46 -3.84
C THR A 37 23.96 -18.53 -3.63
N THR A 38 24.35 -19.72 -3.14
CA THR A 38 23.39 -20.76 -2.73
C THR A 38 22.44 -20.27 -1.65
N THR A 39 22.96 -19.51 -0.67
CA THR A 39 22.13 -18.85 0.37
C THR A 39 21.17 -17.84 -0.25
N GLY A 40 21.64 -17.01 -1.17
CA GLY A 40 20.80 -16.05 -1.88
C GLY A 40 19.70 -16.69 -2.71
N GLN A 41 19.97 -17.84 -3.33
CA GLN A 41 18.94 -18.61 -4.05
C GLN A 41 17.86 -19.16 -3.10
N SER A 42 18.26 -19.68 -1.94
CA SER A 42 17.33 -20.18 -0.92
C SER A 42 16.46 -19.07 -0.35
N GLU A 43 17.04 -17.93 0.00
CA GLU A 43 16.31 -16.75 0.49
C GLU A 43 15.33 -16.23 -0.55
N LEU A 44 15.74 -16.14 -1.82
CA LEU A 44 14.87 -15.71 -2.91
C LEU A 44 13.71 -16.69 -3.12
N ALA A 45 13.96 -18.01 -3.08
CA ALA A 45 12.93 -19.03 -3.18
C ALA A 45 11.90 -18.89 -2.03
N GLN A 46 12.38 -18.70 -0.79
CA GLN A 46 11.52 -18.47 0.37
C GLN A 46 10.70 -17.17 0.24
N TRP A 47 11.32 -16.09 -0.25
CA TRP A 47 10.63 -14.81 -0.47
C TRP A 47 9.49 -14.95 -1.47
N PHE A 48 9.64 -15.69 -2.56
CA PHE A 48 8.59 -15.90 -3.55
C PHE A 48 7.35 -16.61 -3.00
N VAL A 49 7.50 -17.50 -2.03
CA VAL A 49 6.38 -18.27 -1.44
C VAL A 49 5.82 -17.60 -0.18
N THR A 50 6.50 -16.60 0.36
CA THR A 50 6.03 -15.86 1.53
C THR A 50 4.96 -14.85 1.13
N GLY A 51 3.78 -14.95 1.77
CA GLY A 51 2.71 -13.99 1.55
C GLY A 51 3.10 -12.59 2.03
N VAL A 52 2.60 -11.57 1.34
CA VAL A 52 2.80 -10.16 1.70
C VAL A 52 1.69 -9.72 2.65
N ALA A 53 2.05 -9.16 3.81
CA ALA A 53 1.09 -8.58 4.74
C ALA A 53 0.38 -7.37 4.12
N THR A 54 -0.92 -7.25 4.39
CA THR A 54 -1.69 -6.06 3.99
C THR A 54 -1.29 -4.90 4.89
N GLU A 55 -0.80 -3.81 4.31
CA GLU A 55 -0.52 -2.59 5.06
C GLU A 55 -1.84 -1.94 5.46
N HIS A 56 -2.03 -1.75 6.77
CA HIS A 56 -3.14 -0.96 7.31
C HIS A 56 -2.74 0.52 7.24
N GLN A 57 -3.10 1.20 6.17
CA GLN A 57 -2.99 2.65 6.10
C GLN A 57 -4.01 3.29 7.03
N ARG A 58 -3.62 4.41 7.67
CA ARG A 58 -4.59 5.26 8.38
C ARG A 58 -5.59 5.77 7.37
N ASP A 59 -6.85 5.40 7.53
CA ASP A 59 -7.93 5.85 6.67
C ASP A 59 -8.33 7.27 7.07
N GLU A 60 -7.80 8.26 6.35
CA GLU A 60 -8.10 9.68 6.55
C GLU A 60 -9.59 9.97 6.38
N PHE A 61 -10.25 9.30 5.43
CA PHE A 61 -11.68 9.46 5.23
C PHE A 61 -12.45 8.99 6.47
N PHE A 62 -12.11 7.82 7.02
CA PHE A 62 -12.76 7.31 8.22
C PHE A 62 -12.59 8.24 9.42
N VAL A 63 -11.40 8.82 9.59
CA VAL A 63 -11.16 9.84 10.63
C VAL A 63 -12.05 11.06 10.41
N LYS A 64 -12.13 11.60 9.18
CA LYS A 64 -13.00 12.73 8.83
C LYS A 64 -14.47 12.41 9.13
N LEU A 65 -14.92 11.20 8.76
CA LEU A 65 -16.29 10.77 9.03
C LEU A 65 -16.56 10.70 10.53
N MET A 66 -15.67 10.08 11.31
CA MET A 66 -15.84 10.00 12.77
C MET A 66 -15.87 11.39 13.43
N VAL A 67 -15.03 12.31 13.02
CA VAL A 67 -15.05 13.69 13.53
C VAL A 67 -16.35 14.38 13.15
N SER A 68 -16.86 14.22 11.93
CA SER A 68 -18.11 14.84 11.49
C SER A 68 -19.35 14.33 12.23
N LEU A 69 -19.33 13.11 12.77
CA LEU A 69 -20.44 12.57 13.57
C LEU A 69 -20.66 13.30 14.89
N TYR A 70 -19.59 13.92 15.41
CA TYR A 70 -19.59 14.67 16.67
C TYR A 70 -19.48 16.18 16.48
N SER A 71 -19.44 16.66 15.22
CA SER A 71 -19.43 18.08 14.87
C SER A 71 -20.85 18.50 14.49
N GLU A 72 -21.31 19.65 15.00
CA GLU A 72 -22.56 20.27 14.56
C GLU A 72 -22.39 21.06 13.26
N GLU A 73 -21.15 21.31 12.84
CA GLU A 73 -20.81 22.17 11.70
C GLU A 73 -20.80 21.40 10.36
N VAL A 74 -20.58 20.07 10.39
CA VAL A 74 -20.38 19.25 9.19
C VAL A 74 -21.38 18.11 9.15
N ASP A 75 -22.17 18.05 8.08
CA ASP A 75 -23.07 16.92 7.81
C ASP A 75 -22.27 15.69 7.37
N PRO A 76 -22.28 14.57 8.15
CA PRO A 76 -21.57 13.33 7.81
C PRO A 76 -21.96 12.76 6.43
N TYR A 77 -23.20 12.97 6.00
CA TYR A 77 -23.64 12.55 4.66
C TYR A 77 -22.92 13.32 3.54
N GLN A 78 -22.54 14.58 3.79
CA GLN A 78 -21.72 15.34 2.81
C GLN A 78 -20.30 14.75 2.72
N VAL A 79 -19.72 14.30 3.84
CA VAL A 79 -18.39 13.66 3.86
C VAL A 79 -18.43 12.36 3.02
N ILE A 80 -19.46 11.54 3.20
CA ILE A 80 -19.67 10.31 2.42
C ILE A 80 -19.87 10.64 0.93
N ARG A 81 -20.72 11.61 0.59
CA ARG A 81 -20.96 12.02 -0.80
C ARG A 81 -19.68 12.54 -1.47
N GLY A 82 -18.87 13.32 -0.76
CA GLY A 82 -17.60 13.80 -1.26
C GLY A 82 -16.63 12.66 -1.60
N GLN A 83 -16.49 11.69 -0.70
CA GLN A 83 -15.65 10.50 -0.91
C GLN A 83 -16.19 9.64 -2.06
N ARG A 84 -17.49 9.38 -2.11
CA ARG A 84 -18.12 8.62 -3.19
C ARG A 84 -17.85 9.27 -4.55
N GLY A 85 -18.00 10.59 -4.65
CA GLY A 85 -17.69 11.33 -5.88
C GLY A 85 -16.23 11.22 -6.29
N ARG A 86 -15.30 11.17 -5.34
CA ARG A 86 -13.88 10.94 -5.61
C ARG A 86 -13.64 9.53 -6.15
N LEU A 87 -14.16 8.51 -5.48
CA LEU A 87 -14.01 7.11 -5.89
C LEU A 87 -14.57 6.84 -7.29
N TYR A 88 -15.72 7.41 -7.64
CA TYR A 88 -16.27 7.30 -9.00
C TYR A 88 -15.38 7.93 -10.06
N ARG A 89 -14.78 9.08 -9.80
CA ARG A 89 -13.83 9.69 -10.75
C ARG A 89 -12.59 8.83 -10.94
N ASP A 90 -12.04 8.29 -9.86
CA ASP A 90 -10.86 7.44 -9.90
C ASP A 90 -11.17 6.11 -10.62
N LEU A 91 -12.33 5.51 -10.36
CA LEU A 91 -12.82 4.30 -11.03
C LEU A 91 -12.98 4.53 -12.54
N HIS A 92 -13.61 5.64 -12.93
CA HIS A 92 -13.77 5.99 -14.35
C HIS A 92 -12.42 6.17 -15.04
N ALA A 93 -11.49 6.90 -14.41
CA ALA A 93 -10.15 7.13 -14.97
C ALA A 93 -9.36 5.81 -15.15
N LEU A 94 -9.39 4.93 -14.15
CA LEU A 94 -8.73 3.62 -14.20
C LEU A 94 -9.35 2.71 -15.26
N THR A 95 -10.68 2.64 -15.34
CA THR A 95 -11.38 1.81 -16.31
C THR A 95 -11.09 2.29 -17.74
N THR A 96 -11.09 3.60 -17.97
CA THR A 96 -10.74 4.17 -19.27
C THR A 96 -9.31 3.82 -19.68
N ARG A 97 -8.35 3.97 -18.75
CA ARG A 97 -6.95 3.62 -18.99
C ARG A 97 -6.78 2.12 -19.24
N ARG A 98 -7.42 1.27 -18.45
CA ARG A 98 -7.40 -0.18 -18.57
C ARG A 98 -7.90 -0.64 -19.96
N ASN A 99 -8.98 -0.04 -20.45
CA ASN A 99 -9.56 -0.38 -21.75
C ASN A 99 -8.69 0.04 -22.95
N GLY A 100 -7.74 0.97 -22.74
CA GLY A 100 -6.76 1.37 -23.77
C GLY A 100 -5.53 0.47 -23.87
N ILE A 101 -5.38 -0.55 -22.98
CA ILE A 101 -4.20 -1.41 -22.93
C ILE A 101 -4.38 -2.63 -23.85
N ASP A 102 -3.34 -2.95 -24.64
CA ASP A 102 -3.30 -4.17 -25.45
C ASP A 102 -3.03 -5.41 -24.58
N ALA A 103 -4.06 -6.22 -24.34
CA ALA A 103 -3.99 -7.42 -23.53
C ALA A 103 -2.97 -8.46 -24.05
N ARG A 104 -2.59 -8.42 -25.33
CA ARG A 104 -1.60 -9.33 -25.89
C ARG A 104 -0.17 -8.98 -25.49
N ARG A 105 0.07 -7.73 -25.10
CA ARG A 105 1.41 -7.20 -24.80
C ARG A 105 1.61 -6.86 -23.31
N GLU A 106 0.55 -6.42 -22.64
CA GLU A 106 0.64 -5.78 -21.33
C GLU A 106 -0.33 -6.41 -20.30
N LEU A 107 -0.55 -7.73 -20.37
CA LEU A 107 -1.51 -8.43 -19.51
C LEU A 107 -1.23 -8.23 -18.01
N ALA A 108 0.04 -8.18 -17.58
CA ALA A 108 0.40 -7.93 -16.19
C ALA A 108 -0.07 -6.55 -15.70
N GLN A 109 -0.01 -5.53 -16.57
CA GLN A 109 -0.50 -4.18 -16.26
C GLN A 109 -2.03 -4.16 -16.12
N ILE A 110 -2.74 -4.93 -16.97
CA ILE A 110 -4.19 -5.10 -16.83
C ILE A 110 -4.54 -5.69 -15.46
N PHE A 111 -3.88 -6.76 -15.01
CA PHE A 111 -4.14 -7.36 -13.70
C PHE A 111 -3.90 -6.39 -12.53
N LEU A 112 -2.87 -5.53 -12.61
CA LEU A 112 -2.64 -4.51 -11.58
C LEU A 112 -3.76 -3.46 -11.56
N MET A 113 -4.27 -3.07 -12.73
CA MET A 113 -5.40 -2.14 -12.81
C MET A 113 -6.70 -2.79 -12.36
N ASP A 114 -6.97 -4.03 -12.75
CA ASP A 114 -8.15 -4.78 -12.30
C ASP A 114 -8.16 -4.92 -10.77
N LYS A 115 -7.01 -5.19 -10.13
CA LYS A 115 -6.89 -5.16 -8.67
C LYS A 115 -7.28 -3.79 -8.09
N SER A 116 -6.78 -2.70 -8.68
CA SER A 116 -7.09 -1.34 -8.22
C SER A 116 -8.56 -0.98 -8.40
N ILE A 117 -9.18 -1.41 -9.50
CA ILE A 117 -10.61 -1.25 -9.78
C ILE A 117 -11.43 -2.00 -8.72
N MET A 118 -11.09 -3.27 -8.42
CA MET A 118 -11.76 -4.07 -7.39
C MET A 118 -11.68 -3.43 -6.00
N HIS A 119 -10.55 -2.78 -5.65
CA HIS A 119 -10.43 -2.05 -4.40
C HIS A 119 -11.39 -0.84 -4.35
N LEU A 120 -11.45 -0.03 -5.42
CA LEU A 120 -12.38 1.11 -5.50
C LEU A 120 -13.85 0.68 -5.43
N GLU A 121 -14.20 -0.43 -6.07
CA GLU A 121 -15.55 -1.01 -5.98
C GLU A 121 -15.86 -1.51 -4.57
N ALA A 122 -14.90 -2.12 -3.88
CA ALA A 122 -15.06 -2.53 -2.49
C ALA A 122 -15.25 -1.33 -1.57
N ASP A 123 -14.47 -0.24 -1.76
CA ASP A 123 -14.62 1.00 -1.01
C ASP A 123 -16.00 1.65 -1.24
N LEU A 124 -16.52 1.66 -2.48
CA LEU A 124 -17.86 2.15 -2.78
C LEU A 124 -18.93 1.35 -2.03
N ARG A 125 -18.84 0.01 -2.02
CA ARG A 125 -19.76 -0.84 -1.25
C ARG A 125 -19.66 -0.60 0.25
N TRP A 126 -18.44 -0.36 0.74
CA TRP A 126 -18.24 -0.01 2.14
C TRP A 126 -18.87 1.33 2.51
N LEU A 127 -18.81 2.34 1.62
CA LEU A 127 -19.52 3.61 1.81
C LEU A 127 -21.04 3.41 1.90
N ASP A 128 -21.61 2.51 1.09
CA ASP A 128 -23.06 2.20 1.14
C ASP A 128 -23.42 1.56 2.49
N LEU A 129 -22.59 0.67 3.03
CA LEU A 129 -22.78 0.07 4.36
C LEU A 129 -22.68 1.11 5.48
N LEU A 130 -21.71 2.04 5.39
CA LEU A 130 -21.55 3.13 6.35
C LEU A 130 -22.78 4.05 6.34
N GLU A 131 -23.21 4.47 5.15
CA GLU A 131 -24.36 5.35 4.98
C GLU A 131 -25.64 4.73 5.55
N ALA A 132 -25.88 3.45 5.29
CA ALA A 132 -27.03 2.72 5.80
C ALA A 132 -27.08 2.60 7.34
N ARG A 133 -25.90 2.70 8.01
CA ARG A 133 -25.77 2.56 9.46
C ARG A 133 -25.29 3.82 10.18
N LEU A 134 -25.28 4.94 9.49
CA LEU A 134 -24.72 6.17 10.03
C LEU A 134 -25.45 6.65 11.30
N ASP A 135 -26.78 6.55 11.30
CA ASP A 135 -27.60 6.91 12.46
C ASP A 135 -27.41 5.94 13.64
N ASP A 136 -27.14 4.67 13.38
CA ASP A 136 -26.83 3.69 14.42
C ASP A 136 -25.50 4.03 15.10
N ILE A 137 -24.48 4.39 14.31
CA ILE A 137 -23.19 4.83 14.83
C ILE A 137 -23.34 6.09 15.69
N ARG A 138 -24.15 7.04 15.24
CA ARG A 138 -24.44 8.30 15.95
C ARG A 138 -25.06 8.11 17.33
N ARG A 139 -25.86 7.05 17.49
CA ARG A 139 -26.52 6.71 18.76
C ARG A 139 -25.62 5.93 19.73
N GLN A 140 -24.46 5.46 19.27
CA GLN A 140 -23.56 4.74 20.14
C GLN A 140 -22.90 5.67 21.17
N PRO A 141 -22.76 5.24 22.44
CA PRO A 141 -22.05 6.02 23.43
C PRO A 141 -20.58 6.18 23.03
N LEU A 142 -20.04 7.38 23.24
CA LEU A 142 -18.62 7.65 23.02
C LEU A 142 -17.75 6.66 23.82
N PRO A 143 -16.68 6.11 23.21
CA PRO A 143 -15.72 5.31 23.95
C PRO A 143 -15.14 6.13 25.10
N GLN A 144 -15.31 5.65 26.33
CA GLN A 144 -14.71 6.32 27.47
C GLN A 144 -13.18 6.23 27.34
N PRO A 145 -12.44 7.35 27.50
CA PRO A 145 -11.00 7.32 27.45
C PRO A 145 -10.47 6.44 28.57
N GLN A 146 -9.74 5.38 28.22
CA GLN A 146 -9.03 4.58 29.19
C GLN A 146 -7.90 5.43 29.79
N ILE A 147 -8.14 6.03 30.96
CA ILE A 147 -7.12 6.73 31.70
C ILE A 147 -6.15 5.67 32.25
N LYS A 148 -5.05 5.42 31.52
CA LYS A 148 -3.95 4.62 32.06
C LYS A 148 -3.37 5.40 33.27
N PRO A 149 -3.30 4.81 34.48
CA PRO A 149 -2.66 5.47 35.60
C PRO A 149 -1.22 5.82 35.21
N ARG A 150 -0.84 7.09 35.35
CA ARG A 150 0.55 7.52 35.12
C ARG A 150 1.43 6.74 36.07
N GLY A 151 2.28 5.86 35.54
CA GLY A 151 3.28 5.15 36.30
C GLY A 151 4.16 6.15 37.03
N ARG A 152 4.23 6.03 38.38
CA ARG A 152 5.09 6.85 39.22
C ARG A 152 6.55 6.56 38.82
N PRO A 153 7.40 7.57 38.52
CA PRO A 153 8.80 7.31 38.25
C PRO A 153 9.42 6.57 39.46
N LYS A 154 10.04 5.43 39.19
CA LYS A 154 10.84 4.75 40.20
C LYS A 154 12.05 5.67 40.55
N LYS A 155 12.19 6.00 41.81
CA LYS A 155 13.41 6.67 42.36
C LYS A 155 14.60 5.72 42.28
#